data_5ad0b5669a3c6dee3ab9e1ed76f4dd0d
#
_entry.id   5ad0b5669a3c6dee3ab9e1ed76f4dd0d
#
_cell.length_a   1.000
_cell.length_b   1.000
_cell.length_c   1.000
_cell.angle_alpha   90.00
_cell.angle_beta   90.00
_cell.angle_gamma   90.00
#
_symmetry.space_group_name_H-M   'P 1'
#
loop_
_entity.id
_entity.type
_entity.pdbx_description
1 polymer ?
#
loop_
_entity_poly.entity_id
_entity_poly.type
_entity_poly.pdbx_seq_one_letter_code
_entity_poly.pdbx_strand_id
1 'polypeptide(L)'
;MPYPVIPEYITVHLGAPDAPAENVTVTFPRYIKGVAASEIYPTWNESAIRANVLAQISVALNRVYTEFYRSRGYDFDITNNTQYDQAFSPDKETFENINAIVDDMFNNYIVRRGNVEPLYAQFCDGVRTQCRGLSQWGSQELAQQGRTPYEILQYYYGQDIDLVYNAPVGDSTPSYPGRPLTVGSVGEDIRTLQRELNRIRKNYPAIPAIAETDGVFGADTAAAVRAFQRIFNLTQDGIVGKSTWYRIKSIYNGVKSLSEVTSEGLTISEAQRQFPKVLRLGDTGIGVQAVRFYLAFLGFFLPELPPIRISDVFDDELRDAVLAFQSTYGLTVDGVVGRNTWNAIRNVYEQTLYQLPPEYQTFARQIYPGRFLVEGDTGAEVTLLQTQLNRLAQRDSALPSVTADGIFGAATAAAVRTLQSRLGYSPTGAVGPVLWSYIITQGQGYGVF
;
A
#
# COMPACT_ATOMS: atom_id res chain seq x y z
N MET A 1 8.05 -1.43 0.93
CA MET A 1 7.66 -0.02 1.05
C MET A 1 6.16 0.08 0.82
N PRO A 2 5.43 0.89 1.56
CA PRO A 2 3.97 1.03 1.44
C PRO A 2 3.54 1.85 0.21
N TYR A 3 4.43 2.12 -0.72
CA TYR A 3 4.14 2.91 -1.90
C TYR A 3 3.43 2.09 -2.98
N PRO A 4 2.54 2.71 -3.76
CA PRO A 4 1.95 2.13 -4.94
C PRO A 4 3.01 1.57 -5.89
N VAL A 5 2.67 0.48 -6.55
CA VAL A 5 3.45 -0.09 -7.64
C VAL A 5 2.87 0.43 -8.95
N ILE A 6 3.71 0.90 -9.86
CA ILE A 6 3.28 1.26 -11.21
C ILE A 6 2.90 -0.03 -11.93
N PRO A 7 1.68 -0.17 -12.46
CA PRO A 7 1.29 -1.38 -13.15
C PRO A 7 2.07 -1.52 -14.47
N GLU A 8 2.47 -2.73 -14.81
CA GLU A 8 3.07 -2.98 -16.14
C GLU A 8 2.06 -2.72 -17.26
N TYR A 9 0.81 -3.09 -17.01
CA TYR A 9 -0.31 -2.93 -17.94
C TYR A 9 -1.48 -2.23 -17.27
N ILE A 10 -2.25 -1.48 -18.07
CA ILE A 10 -3.50 -0.85 -17.65
C ILE A 10 -4.60 -1.22 -18.65
N THR A 11 -5.78 -1.57 -18.13
CA THR A 11 -6.95 -1.89 -18.93
C THR A 11 -7.84 -0.66 -19.05
N VAL A 12 -8.07 -0.20 -20.27
CA VAL A 12 -8.82 1.03 -20.60
C VAL A 12 -10.14 0.64 -21.25
N HIS A 13 -11.25 1.10 -20.71
CA HIS A 13 -12.56 1.02 -21.31
C HIS A 13 -12.77 2.17 -22.32
N LEU A 14 -13.08 1.84 -23.58
CA LEU A 14 -13.18 2.82 -24.68
C LEU A 14 -14.57 3.49 -24.73
N GLY A 15 -15.08 3.94 -23.59
CA GLY A 15 -16.40 4.56 -23.48
C GLY A 15 -16.69 5.12 -22.10
N ALA A 16 -17.96 5.51 -21.88
CA ALA A 16 -18.47 5.76 -20.54
C ALA A 16 -18.53 4.44 -19.75
N PRO A 17 -18.42 4.46 -18.41
CA PRO A 17 -18.30 3.22 -17.63
C PRO A 17 -19.34 2.15 -17.89
N ASP A 18 -20.60 2.55 -18.15
CA ASP A 18 -21.72 1.65 -18.40
C ASP A 18 -22.03 1.48 -19.90
N ALA A 19 -21.22 2.07 -20.78
CA ALA A 19 -21.43 1.94 -22.23
C ALA A 19 -20.95 0.54 -22.71
N PRO A 20 -21.62 -0.06 -23.71
CA PRO A 20 -21.13 -1.26 -24.34
C PRO A 20 -19.94 -0.93 -25.26
N ALA A 21 -18.74 -0.89 -24.70
CA ALA A 21 -17.51 -0.56 -25.40
C ALA A 21 -16.42 -1.58 -25.11
N GLU A 22 -15.40 -1.59 -25.94
CA GLU A 22 -14.26 -2.50 -25.83
C GLU A 22 -13.34 -2.10 -24.67
N ASN A 23 -12.73 -3.10 -24.02
CA ASN A 23 -11.63 -2.94 -23.09
C ASN A 23 -10.32 -3.27 -23.80
N VAL A 24 -9.38 -2.34 -23.81
CA VAL A 24 -8.05 -2.56 -24.36
C VAL A 24 -7.01 -2.54 -23.24
N THR A 25 -6.07 -3.48 -23.29
CA THR A 25 -4.96 -3.54 -22.35
C THR A 25 -3.68 -3.12 -23.05
N VAL A 26 -3.01 -2.10 -22.48
CA VAL A 26 -1.77 -1.56 -23.00
C VAL A 26 -0.74 -1.43 -21.89
N THR A 27 0.55 -1.28 -22.23
CA THR A 27 1.56 -0.96 -21.21
C THR A 27 1.28 0.41 -20.60
N PHE A 28 1.57 0.58 -19.33
CA PHE A 28 1.33 1.84 -18.64
C PHE A 28 2.01 3.05 -19.32
N PRO A 29 3.31 2.98 -19.73
CA PRO A 29 3.92 4.07 -20.48
C PRO A 29 3.21 4.36 -21.82
N ARG A 30 2.75 3.32 -22.55
CA ARG A 30 2.00 3.53 -23.81
C ARG A 30 0.69 4.27 -23.57
N TYR A 31 0.00 3.93 -22.47
CA TYR A 31 -1.22 4.63 -22.06
C TYR A 31 -0.93 6.12 -21.82
N ILE A 32 0.06 6.44 -20.99
CA ILE A 32 0.40 7.84 -20.67
C ILE A 32 0.84 8.63 -21.91
N LYS A 33 1.62 8.03 -22.83
CA LYS A 33 1.98 8.65 -24.11
C LYS A 33 0.75 9.00 -24.94
N GLY A 34 -0.22 8.08 -25.00
CA GLY A 34 -1.49 8.29 -25.73
C GLY A 34 -2.35 9.39 -25.09
N VAL A 35 -2.42 9.43 -23.76
CA VAL A 35 -3.12 10.49 -23.03
C VAL A 35 -2.45 11.84 -23.29
N ALA A 36 -1.16 11.95 -23.09
CA ALA A 36 -0.41 13.19 -23.31
C ALA A 36 -0.56 13.73 -24.73
N ALA A 37 -0.47 12.85 -25.74
CA ALA A 37 -0.70 13.21 -27.13
C ALA A 37 -2.13 13.67 -27.44
N SER A 38 -3.10 13.29 -26.60
CA SER A 38 -4.52 13.66 -26.76
C SER A 38 -4.91 14.94 -26.01
N GLU A 39 -4.16 15.26 -24.94
CA GLU A 39 -4.52 16.31 -23.99
C GLU A 39 -3.68 17.58 -24.10
N ILE A 40 -2.41 17.48 -24.52
CA ILE A 40 -1.46 18.60 -24.55
C ILE A 40 -0.72 18.70 -25.88
N TYR A 41 -0.01 19.79 -26.10
CA TYR A 41 0.67 20.08 -27.36
C TYR A 41 2.18 19.87 -27.26
N PRO A 42 2.81 19.24 -28.27
CA PRO A 42 4.27 19.02 -28.29
C PRO A 42 5.09 20.32 -28.36
N THR A 43 4.47 21.41 -28.76
CA THR A 43 5.09 22.73 -28.86
C THR A 43 5.11 23.54 -27.56
N TRP A 44 4.52 22.98 -26.48
CA TRP A 44 4.52 23.67 -25.20
C TRP A 44 5.90 23.64 -24.54
N ASN A 45 6.08 24.54 -23.57
CA ASN A 45 7.28 24.55 -22.72
C ASN A 45 7.42 23.22 -21.98
N GLU A 46 8.63 22.70 -21.89
CA GLU A 46 8.92 21.40 -21.27
C GLU A 46 8.41 21.32 -19.82
N SER A 47 8.51 22.42 -19.04
CA SER A 47 7.99 22.47 -17.68
C SER A 47 6.47 22.24 -17.62
N ALA A 48 5.73 22.78 -18.59
CA ALA A 48 4.29 22.55 -18.70
C ALA A 48 4.00 21.09 -19.08
N ILE A 49 4.72 20.54 -20.08
CA ILE A 49 4.55 19.14 -20.50
C ILE A 49 4.80 18.22 -19.30
N ARG A 50 5.91 18.39 -18.59
CA ARG A 50 6.26 17.56 -17.40
C ARG A 50 5.22 17.67 -16.30
N ALA A 51 4.71 18.87 -16.01
CA ALA A 51 3.66 19.04 -14.98
C ALA A 51 2.36 18.32 -15.35
N ASN A 52 1.94 18.42 -16.62
CA ASN A 52 0.77 17.72 -17.12
C ASN A 52 0.94 16.20 -17.12
N VAL A 53 2.09 15.70 -17.55
CA VAL A 53 2.40 14.26 -17.54
C VAL A 53 2.36 13.70 -16.12
N LEU A 54 2.92 14.41 -15.13
CA LEU A 54 2.82 13.99 -13.70
C LEU A 54 1.38 13.95 -13.21
N ALA A 55 0.55 14.92 -13.59
CA ALA A 55 -0.88 14.90 -13.26
C ALA A 55 -1.59 13.70 -13.90
N GLN A 56 -1.33 13.43 -15.18
CA GLN A 56 -1.92 12.31 -15.93
C GLN A 56 -1.51 10.96 -15.34
N ILE A 57 -0.23 10.77 -15.00
CA ILE A 57 0.26 9.57 -14.30
C ILE A 57 -0.46 9.41 -12.96
N SER A 58 -0.56 10.49 -12.18
CA SER A 58 -1.16 10.44 -10.84
C SER A 58 -2.64 10.11 -10.87
N VAL A 59 -3.40 10.63 -11.84
CA VAL A 59 -4.82 10.27 -12.06
C VAL A 59 -4.95 8.77 -12.40
N ALA A 60 -4.19 8.29 -13.38
CA ALA A 60 -4.25 6.90 -13.80
C ALA A 60 -3.88 5.96 -12.66
N LEU A 61 -2.79 6.27 -11.96
CA LEU A 61 -2.31 5.47 -10.84
C LEU A 61 -3.27 5.50 -9.65
N ASN A 62 -3.94 6.62 -9.37
CA ASN A 62 -5.00 6.72 -8.36
C ASN A 62 -6.14 5.76 -8.67
N ARG A 63 -6.62 5.72 -9.93
CA ARG A 63 -7.69 4.80 -10.35
C ARG A 63 -7.31 3.34 -10.13
N VAL A 64 -6.10 2.96 -10.49
CA VAL A 64 -5.57 1.60 -10.28
C VAL A 64 -5.43 1.31 -8.79
N TYR A 65 -4.78 2.19 -8.04
CA TYR A 65 -4.47 1.98 -6.63
C TYR A 65 -5.71 1.90 -5.73
N THR A 66 -6.70 2.74 -6.00
CA THR A 66 -7.98 2.73 -5.28
C THR A 66 -8.94 1.64 -5.77
N GLU A 67 -8.56 0.90 -6.81
CA GLU A 67 -9.45 -0.04 -7.52
C GLU A 67 -10.80 0.61 -7.86
N PHE A 68 -10.75 1.88 -8.33
CA PHE A 68 -11.92 2.74 -8.47
C PHE A 68 -13.06 2.09 -9.25
N TYR A 69 -12.77 1.53 -10.41
CA TYR A 69 -13.75 0.82 -11.25
C TYR A 69 -13.93 -0.63 -10.79
N ARG A 70 -12.86 -1.34 -10.50
CA ARG A 70 -12.91 -2.74 -10.05
C ARG A 70 -13.70 -2.93 -8.77
N SER A 71 -13.63 -1.97 -7.84
CA SER A 71 -14.44 -1.98 -6.60
C SER A 71 -15.93 -1.75 -6.84
N ARG A 72 -16.31 -1.30 -8.02
CA ARG A 72 -17.70 -1.10 -8.48
C ARG A 72 -18.22 -2.22 -9.35
N GLY A 73 -17.39 -3.25 -9.62
CA GLY A 73 -17.77 -4.43 -10.38
C GLY A 73 -17.36 -4.40 -11.84
N TYR A 74 -16.66 -3.37 -12.28
CA TYR A 74 -16.12 -3.31 -13.65
C TYR A 74 -14.83 -4.13 -13.77
N ASP A 75 -14.48 -4.53 -14.99
CA ASP A 75 -13.32 -5.36 -15.32
C ASP A 75 -12.15 -4.55 -15.95
N PHE A 76 -12.20 -3.23 -15.84
CA PHE A 76 -11.18 -2.30 -16.32
C PHE A 76 -10.68 -1.38 -15.21
N ASP A 77 -9.59 -0.67 -15.47
CA ASP A 77 -8.91 0.21 -14.52
C ASP A 77 -9.28 1.67 -14.69
N ILE A 78 -9.54 2.10 -15.93
CA ILE A 78 -9.79 3.50 -16.29
C ILE A 78 -10.63 3.58 -17.57
N THR A 79 -11.29 4.71 -17.82
CA THR A 79 -11.99 4.97 -19.09
C THR A 79 -11.19 5.92 -19.98
N ASN A 80 -11.52 5.97 -21.27
CA ASN A 80 -10.99 6.99 -22.19
C ASN A 80 -11.94 8.21 -22.31
N ASN A 81 -12.97 8.29 -21.50
CA ASN A 81 -13.98 9.34 -21.55
C ASN A 81 -13.60 10.48 -20.61
N THR A 82 -13.39 11.69 -21.17
CA THR A 82 -12.96 12.89 -20.43
C THR A 82 -13.98 13.41 -19.40
N GLN A 83 -15.20 12.91 -19.43
CA GLN A 83 -16.20 13.19 -18.39
C GLN A 83 -15.89 12.45 -17.08
N TYR A 84 -15.16 11.33 -17.17
CA TYR A 84 -14.86 10.46 -16.04
C TYR A 84 -13.37 10.43 -15.72
N ASP A 85 -12.53 10.38 -16.76
CA ASP A 85 -11.09 10.22 -16.63
C ASP A 85 -10.32 11.07 -17.68
N GLN A 86 -9.55 10.45 -18.58
CA GLN A 86 -8.59 11.10 -19.48
C GLN A 86 -8.82 10.69 -20.92
N ALA A 87 -8.56 11.59 -21.87
CA ALA A 87 -8.64 11.25 -23.28
C ALA A 87 -7.55 10.23 -23.65
N PHE A 88 -7.95 9.13 -24.25
CA PHE A 88 -7.04 8.11 -24.78
C PHE A 88 -7.60 7.48 -26.04
N SER A 89 -6.73 7.27 -27.02
CA SER A 89 -7.04 6.46 -28.20
C SER A 89 -5.89 5.48 -28.46
N PRO A 90 -6.18 4.18 -28.63
CA PRO A 90 -5.16 3.17 -28.90
C PRO A 90 -4.29 3.46 -30.13
N ASP A 91 -4.91 4.03 -31.18
CA ASP A 91 -4.29 4.28 -32.47
C ASP A 91 -3.73 5.71 -32.60
N LYS A 92 -3.78 6.51 -31.52
CA LYS A 92 -3.27 7.88 -31.54
C LYS A 92 -1.77 7.88 -31.78
N GLU A 93 -1.35 8.62 -32.81
CA GLU A 93 0.06 8.96 -33.01
C GLU A 93 0.56 9.81 -31.85
N THR A 94 1.76 9.53 -31.40
CA THR A 94 2.41 10.22 -30.29
C THR A 94 3.60 11.02 -30.75
N PHE A 95 4.00 12.01 -29.97
CA PHE A 95 5.06 12.96 -30.34
C PHE A 95 6.37 12.55 -29.65
N GLU A 96 7.48 12.57 -30.41
CA GLU A 96 8.78 12.07 -29.92
C GLU A 96 9.26 12.77 -28.63
N ASN A 97 9.14 14.09 -28.56
CA ASN A 97 9.53 14.85 -27.37
C ASN A 97 8.67 14.54 -26.15
N ILE A 98 7.35 14.37 -26.34
CA ILE A 98 6.45 13.92 -25.26
C ILE A 98 6.80 12.50 -24.85
N ASN A 99 7.05 11.61 -25.80
CA ASN A 99 7.43 10.23 -25.53
C ASN A 99 8.70 10.14 -24.68
N ALA A 100 9.73 10.93 -25.01
CA ALA A 100 10.97 10.99 -24.24
C ALA A 100 10.71 11.46 -22.79
N ILE A 101 9.85 12.46 -22.60
CA ILE A 101 9.46 12.94 -21.25
C ILE A 101 8.72 11.85 -20.49
N VAL A 102 7.77 11.15 -21.11
CA VAL A 102 7.03 10.07 -20.46
C VAL A 102 7.97 8.93 -20.09
N ASP A 103 8.89 8.53 -20.97
CA ASP A 103 9.86 7.46 -20.68
C ASP A 103 10.80 7.80 -19.52
N ASP A 104 11.11 9.09 -19.35
CA ASP A 104 11.92 9.60 -18.24
C ASP A 104 11.19 9.58 -16.87
N MET A 105 9.84 9.65 -16.87
CA MET A 105 9.13 9.93 -15.64
C MET A 105 7.85 9.12 -15.40
N PHE A 106 7.54 8.11 -16.20
CA PHE A 106 6.28 7.34 -16.09
C PHE A 106 6.09 6.65 -14.74
N ASN A 107 7.16 6.50 -13.96
CA ASN A 107 7.14 5.92 -12.62
C ASN A 107 7.31 6.96 -11.50
N ASN A 108 7.02 8.23 -11.81
CA ASN A 108 6.94 9.31 -10.84
C ASN A 108 5.48 9.76 -10.69
N TYR A 109 5.06 10.11 -9.49
CA TYR A 109 3.68 10.56 -9.26
C TYR A 109 3.56 11.52 -8.08
N ILE A 110 2.45 12.24 -8.00
CA ILE A 110 2.16 13.23 -6.99
C ILE A 110 1.48 12.57 -5.79
N VAL A 111 1.88 12.97 -4.58
CA VAL A 111 1.24 12.58 -3.32
C VAL A 111 0.96 13.81 -2.46
N ARG A 112 0.07 13.72 -1.46
CA ARG A 112 0.05 14.65 -0.34
C ARG A 112 1.17 14.29 0.63
N ARG A 113 1.81 15.29 1.22
CA ARG A 113 2.88 15.06 2.18
C ARG A 113 2.41 14.23 3.37
N GLY A 114 3.12 13.15 3.67
CA GLY A 114 2.75 12.19 4.71
C GLY A 114 1.77 11.11 4.27
N ASN A 115 1.27 11.16 3.03
CA ASN A 115 0.40 10.16 2.45
C ASN A 115 1.15 9.32 1.42
N VAL A 116 0.57 8.19 1.03
CA VAL A 116 1.18 7.26 0.07
C VAL A 116 0.33 7.05 -1.19
N GLU A 117 -0.97 7.34 -1.12
CA GLU A 117 -1.81 7.17 -2.30
C GLU A 117 -1.45 8.22 -3.35
N PRO A 118 -1.46 7.84 -4.64
CA PRO A 118 -1.34 8.79 -5.72
C PRO A 118 -2.46 9.81 -5.63
N LEU A 119 -2.11 11.10 -5.67
CA LEU A 119 -3.11 12.15 -5.68
C LEU A 119 -4.02 11.99 -6.91
N TYR A 120 -5.33 12.09 -6.72
CA TYR A 120 -6.21 12.29 -7.86
C TYR A 120 -6.01 13.71 -8.40
N ALA A 121 -4.96 13.88 -9.18
CA ALA A 121 -4.49 15.16 -9.70
C ALA A 121 -5.35 15.60 -10.88
N GLN A 122 -6.63 15.92 -10.60
CA GLN A 122 -7.59 16.38 -11.61
C GLN A 122 -7.00 17.51 -12.44
N PHE A 123 -7.27 17.50 -13.74
CA PHE A 123 -6.89 18.55 -14.67
C PHE A 123 -8.00 18.80 -15.71
N CYS A 124 -7.93 19.93 -16.36
CA CYS A 124 -8.83 20.33 -17.45
C CYS A 124 -8.12 21.34 -18.38
N ASP A 125 -8.71 21.64 -19.52
CA ASP A 125 -8.10 22.60 -20.45
C ASP A 125 -7.94 24.01 -19.82
N GLY A 126 -8.83 24.38 -18.89
CA GLY A 126 -8.80 25.67 -18.19
C GLY A 126 -9.35 26.85 -19.00
N VAL A 127 -9.78 26.62 -20.23
CA VAL A 127 -10.36 27.62 -21.13
C VAL A 127 -11.84 27.33 -21.39
N ARG A 128 -12.15 26.13 -21.87
CA ARG A 128 -13.52 25.69 -22.16
C ARG A 128 -14.15 25.05 -20.93
N THR A 129 -13.35 24.35 -20.14
CA THR A 129 -13.74 23.64 -18.95
C THR A 129 -12.94 24.14 -17.74
N GLN A 130 -13.62 24.45 -16.64
CA GLN A 130 -13.00 24.82 -15.39
C GLN A 130 -13.07 23.65 -14.41
N CYS A 131 -12.01 23.41 -13.64
CA CYS A 131 -11.95 22.40 -12.60
C CYS A 131 -11.18 22.90 -11.37
N ARG A 132 -11.16 22.11 -10.30
CA ARG A 132 -10.42 22.44 -9.08
C ARG A 132 -8.93 22.05 -9.15
N GLY A 133 -8.51 21.46 -10.27
CA GLY A 133 -7.17 20.95 -10.50
C GLY A 133 -6.36 21.83 -11.44
N LEU A 134 -5.39 21.19 -12.12
CA LEU A 134 -4.46 21.86 -13.03
C LEU A 134 -5.18 22.34 -14.28
N SER A 135 -5.05 23.64 -14.60
CA SER A 135 -5.38 24.18 -15.91
C SER A 135 -4.22 23.88 -16.87
N GLN A 136 -4.50 23.14 -17.95
CA GLN A 136 -3.49 22.78 -18.95
C GLN A 136 -2.90 24.04 -19.61
N TRP A 137 -3.73 24.95 -20.10
CA TRP A 137 -3.26 26.24 -20.66
C TRP A 137 -2.60 27.14 -19.62
N GLY A 138 -3.17 27.22 -18.40
CA GLY A 138 -2.55 27.97 -17.31
C GLY A 138 -1.18 27.41 -16.90
N SER A 139 -0.97 26.10 -17.01
CA SER A 139 0.36 25.50 -16.78
C SER A 139 1.38 25.96 -17.82
N GLN A 140 0.96 26.11 -19.09
CA GLN A 140 1.79 26.66 -20.15
C GLN A 140 2.14 28.14 -19.89
N GLU A 141 1.20 28.94 -19.42
CA GLU A 141 1.45 30.34 -19.07
C GLU A 141 2.45 30.47 -17.91
N LEU A 142 2.31 29.64 -16.87
CA LEU A 142 3.25 29.60 -15.74
C LEU A 142 4.64 29.14 -16.17
N ALA A 143 4.72 28.15 -17.05
CA ALA A 143 5.99 27.68 -17.60
C ALA A 143 6.70 28.76 -18.44
N GLN A 144 5.96 29.54 -19.22
CA GLN A 144 6.49 30.70 -19.97
C GLN A 144 7.02 31.80 -19.03
N GLN A 145 6.50 31.88 -17.81
CA GLN A 145 7.01 32.78 -16.75
C GLN A 145 8.22 32.19 -16.01
N GLY A 146 8.76 31.03 -16.44
CA GLY A 146 9.94 30.40 -15.88
C GLY A 146 9.66 29.48 -14.67
N ARG A 147 8.39 29.13 -14.40
CA ARG A 147 8.07 28.19 -13.34
C ARG A 147 8.53 26.79 -13.70
N THR A 148 9.08 26.10 -12.70
CA THR A 148 9.44 24.68 -12.78
C THR A 148 8.19 23.79 -12.77
N PRO A 149 8.26 22.52 -13.20
CA PRO A 149 7.13 21.59 -13.12
C PRO A 149 6.55 21.47 -11.73
N TYR A 150 7.41 21.41 -10.70
CA TYR A 150 6.99 21.29 -9.30
C TYR A 150 6.26 22.55 -8.81
N GLU A 151 6.77 23.75 -9.12
CA GLU A 151 6.09 25.00 -8.77
C GLU A 151 4.73 25.15 -9.46
N ILE A 152 4.60 24.66 -10.69
CA ILE A 152 3.31 24.61 -11.41
C ILE A 152 2.35 23.68 -10.68
N LEU A 153 2.78 22.50 -10.29
CA LEU A 153 1.97 21.55 -9.54
C LEU A 153 1.56 22.12 -8.17
N GLN A 154 2.49 22.76 -7.45
CA GLN A 154 2.18 23.41 -6.17
C GLN A 154 1.19 24.54 -6.30
N TYR A 155 1.22 25.29 -7.40
CA TYR A 155 0.25 26.36 -7.67
C TYR A 155 -1.19 25.83 -7.74
N TYR A 156 -1.41 24.66 -8.37
CA TYR A 156 -2.73 24.08 -8.57
C TYR A 156 -3.18 23.14 -7.45
N TYR A 157 -2.26 22.39 -6.85
CA TYR A 157 -2.62 21.35 -5.88
C TYR A 157 -2.25 21.71 -4.44
N GLY A 158 -1.57 22.84 -4.22
CA GLY A 158 -1.17 23.31 -2.88
C GLY A 158 0.29 23.00 -2.55
N GLN A 159 0.76 23.67 -1.48
CA GLN A 159 2.16 23.57 -1.04
C GLN A 159 2.47 22.28 -0.26
N ASP A 160 1.46 21.49 0.05
CA ASP A 160 1.53 20.25 0.80
C ASP A 160 1.68 19.01 -0.09
N ILE A 161 1.89 19.19 -1.39
CA ILE A 161 2.22 18.08 -2.29
C ILE A 161 3.71 17.72 -2.21
N ASP A 162 4.00 16.47 -2.61
CA ASP A 162 5.33 15.94 -2.82
C ASP A 162 5.34 15.01 -4.04
N LEU A 163 6.53 14.63 -4.51
CA LEU A 163 6.71 13.72 -5.63
C LEU A 163 7.38 12.43 -5.16
N VAL A 164 6.79 11.31 -5.53
CA VAL A 164 7.44 10.00 -5.43
C VAL A 164 8.19 9.78 -6.73
N TYR A 165 9.47 9.48 -6.63
CA TYR A 165 10.35 9.22 -7.77
C TYR A 165 10.69 7.72 -7.83
N ASN A 166 10.84 7.21 -9.05
CA ASN A 166 11.29 5.84 -9.30
C ASN A 166 10.48 4.78 -8.53
N ALA A 167 9.15 4.92 -8.53
CA ALA A 167 8.28 3.91 -7.97
C ALA A 167 8.50 2.55 -8.65
N PRO A 168 8.44 1.43 -7.91
CA PRO A 168 8.64 0.12 -8.50
C PRO A 168 7.56 -0.20 -9.55
N VAL A 169 7.95 -0.84 -10.63
CA VAL A 169 7.04 -1.35 -11.67
C VAL A 169 6.76 -2.83 -11.41
N GLY A 170 5.52 -3.25 -11.58
CA GLY A 170 5.13 -4.65 -11.40
C GLY A 170 3.62 -4.86 -11.51
N ASP A 171 3.18 -6.08 -11.27
CA ASP A 171 1.77 -6.44 -11.36
C ASP A 171 0.90 -5.73 -10.31
N SER A 172 -0.19 -5.13 -10.76
CA SER A 172 -1.25 -4.65 -9.87
C SER A 172 -2.13 -5.83 -9.47
N THR A 173 -1.94 -6.34 -8.25
CA THR A 173 -2.76 -7.45 -7.75
C THR A 173 -4.05 -6.92 -7.14
N PRO A 174 -5.23 -7.52 -7.46
CA PRO A 174 -6.50 -7.18 -6.81
C PRO A 174 -6.41 -7.27 -5.29
N SER A 175 -7.10 -6.38 -4.58
CA SER A 175 -7.03 -6.32 -3.11
C SER A 175 -7.79 -7.46 -2.43
N TYR A 176 -8.77 -8.08 -3.10
CA TYR A 176 -9.51 -9.21 -2.54
C TYR A 176 -8.60 -10.42 -2.31
N PRO A 177 -8.59 -11.02 -1.11
CA PRO A 177 -7.64 -12.09 -0.77
C PRO A 177 -7.90 -13.44 -1.45
N GLY A 178 -8.88 -13.51 -2.37
CA GLY A 178 -9.20 -14.74 -3.11
C GLY A 178 -10.08 -15.75 -2.37
N ARG A 179 -10.37 -15.51 -1.08
CA ARG A 179 -11.19 -16.37 -0.22
C ARG A 179 -12.16 -15.55 0.63
N PRO A 180 -13.32 -16.09 1.00
CA PRO A 180 -14.22 -15.45 1.95
C PRO A 180 -13.58 -15.34 3.34
N LEU A 181 -13.82 -14.22 4.01
CA LEU A 181 -13.41 -13.99 5.39
C LEU A 181 -14.62 -14.13 6.32
N THR A 182 -14.46 -14.91 7.38
CA THR A 182 -15.52 -15.26 8.32
C THR A 182 -14.98 -15.38 9.73
N VAL A 183 -15.86 -15.58 10.71
CA VAL A 183 -15.44 -15.81 12.13
C VAL A 183 -14.38 -16.91 12.19
N GLY A 184 -13.29 -16.63 12.90
CA GLY A 184 -12.13 -17.49 13.00
C GLY A 184 -11.06 -17.25 11.92
N SER A 185 -11.33 -16.44 10.88
CA SER A 185 -10.29 -16.00 9.95
C SER A 185 -9.31 -15.06 10.66
N VAL A 186 -8.02 -15.21 10.36
CA VAL A 186 -6.93 -14.42 10.97
C VAL A 186 -6.01 -13.92 9.86
N GLY A 187 -5.46 -12.73 10.03
CA GLY A 187 -4.46 -12.17 9.12
C GLY A 187 -4.61 -10.68 8.86
N GLU A 188 -3.72 -10.16 8.00
CA GLU A 188 -3.63 -8.74 7.69
C GLU A 188 -4.83 -8.23 6.88
N ASP A 189 -5.46 -9.11 6.10
CA ASP A 189 -6.70 -8.78 5.38
C ASP A 189 -7.84 -8.47 6.37
N ILE A 190 -7.89 -9.20 7.49
CA ILE A 190 -8.86 -8.95 8.56
C ILE A 190 -8.56 -7.61 9.25
N ARG A 191 -7.30 -7.35 9.56
CA ARG A 191 -6.87 -6.08 10.17
C ARG A 191 -7.20 -4.88 9.26
N THR A 192 -6.98 -5.02 7.96
CA THR A 192 -7.35 -4.02 6.96
C THR A 192 -8.87 -3.79 6.96
N LEU A 193 -9.65 -4.87 6.91
CA LEU A 193 -11.12 -4.85 6.98
C LEU A 193 -11.62 -4.12 8.25
N GLN A 194 -11.07 -4.47 9.41
CA GLN A 194 -11.43 -3.86 10.69
C GLN A 194 -11.17 -2.34 10.70
N ARG A 195 -10.01 -1.91 10.21
CA ARG A 195 -9.67 -0.47 10.08
C ARG A 195 -10.61 0.26 9.14
N GLU A 196 -10.88 -0.33 7.98
CA GLU A 196 -11.78 0.27 6.98
C GLU A 196 -13.21 0.38 7.50
N LEU A 197 -13.76 -0.65 8.15
CA LEU A 197 -15.08 -0.60 8.78
C LEU A 197 -15.12 0.43 9.92
N ASN A 198 -14.10 0.51 10.75
CA ASN A 198 -14.00 1.53 11.80
C ASN A 198 -13.90 2.97 11.23
N ARG A 199 -13.28 3.16 10.05
CA ARG A 199 -13.31 4.46 9.39
C ARG A 199 -14.69 4.76 8.79
N ILE A 200 -15.29 3.77 8.11
CA ILE A 200 -16.64 3.91 7.51
C ILE A 200 -17.69 4.22 8.56
N ARG A 201 -17.62 3.60 9.75
CA ARG A 201 -18.59 3.86 10.82
C ARG A 201 -18.65 5.31 11.30
N LYS A 202 -17.58 6.09 11.11
CA LYS A 202 -17.63 7.54 11.46
C LYS A 202 -18.68 8.29 10.63
N ASN A 203 -18.94 7.83 9.41
CA ASN A 203 -19.98 8.35 8.51
C ASN A 203 -21.30 7.56 8.61
N TYR A 204 -21.24 6.30 9.08
CA TYR A 204 -22.37 5.39 9.21
C TYR A 204 -22.43 4.80 10.63
N PRO A 205 -22.89 5.57 11.65
CA PRO A 205 -22.84 5.19 13.07
C PRO A 205 -23.61 3.93 13.43
N ALA A 206 -24.54 3.46 12.57
CA ALA A 206 -25.25 2.21 12.75
C ALA A 206 -24.36 0.96 12.59
N ILE A 207 -23.12 1.10 12.10
CA ILE A 207 -22.10 0.05 12.11
C ILE A 207 -21.47 0.06 13.51
N PRO A 208 -21.54 -1.05 14.28
CA PRO A 208 -20.91 -1.13 15.60
C PRO A 208 -19.39 -0.96 15.52
N ALA A 209 -18.80 -0.45 16.60
CA ALA A 209 -17.36 -0.35 16.69
C ALA A 209 -16.72 -1.72 16.81
N ILE A 210 -15.61 -1.92 16.11
CA ILE A 210 -14.70 -3.04 16.35
C ILE A 210 -13.67 -2.52 17.34
N ALA A 211 -13.64 -3.12 18.53
CA ALA A 211 -12.85 -2.61 19.65
C ALA A 211 -11.35 -2.67 19.38
N GLU A 212 -10.89 -3.76 18.79
CA GLU A 212 -9.49 -3.99 18.47
C GLU A 212 -9.32 -4.31 16.98
N THR A 213 -8.34 -3.70 16.35
CA THR A 213 -7.93 -4.00 14.97
C THR A 213 -6.79 -5.01 15.02
N ASP A 214 -7.07 -6.17 15.60
CA ASP A 214 -6.11 -7.21 15.94
C ASP A 214 -5.81 -8.18 14.80
N GLY A 215 -6.62 -8.13 13.72
CA GLY A 215 -6.54 -9.07 12.61
C GLY A 215 -7.21 -10.40 12.88
N VAL A 216 -8.04 -10.51 13.92
CA VAL A 216 -8.87 -11.68 14.21
C VAL A 216 -10.33 -11.38 13.88
N PHE A 217 -10.93 -12.15 13.00
CA PHE A 217 -12.35 -11.98 12.64
C PHE A 217 -13.22 -12.54 13.77
N GLY A 218 -13.45 -11.73 14.79
CA GLY A 218 -14.25 -12.07 15.96
C GLY A 218 -15.74 -11.77 15.76
N ALA A 219 -16.51 -11.92 16.85
CA ALA A 219 -17.96 -11.67 16.86
C ALA A 219 -18.31 -10.20 16.60
N ASP A 220 -17.49 -9.26 17.08
CA ASP A 220 -17.63 -7.82 16.85
C ASP A 220 -17.38 -7.45 15.39
N THR A 221 -16.37 -8.03 14.75
CA THR A 221 -16.11 -7.89 13.31
C THR A 221 -17.28 -8.44 12.50
N ALA A 222 -17.81 -9.62 12.85
CA ALA A 222 -18.98 -10.19 12.20
C ALA A 222 -20.24 -9.30 12.36
N ALA A 223 -20.44 -8.70 13.53
CA ALA A 223 -21.54 -7.78 13.77
C ALA A 223 -21.41 -6.50 12.93
N ALA A 224 -20.22 -5.94 12.83
CA ALA A 224 -19.93 -4.78 11.99
C ALA A 224 -20.18 -5.09 10.50
N VAL A 225 -19.74 -6.26 10.02
CA VAL A 225 -19.97 -6.74 8.65
C VAL A 225 -21.46 -6.89 8.37
N ARG A 226 -22.24 -7.55 9.23
CA ARG A 226 -23.70 -7.67 9.05
C ARG A 226 -24.40 -6.31 9.01
N ALA A 227 -24.01 -5.39 9.89
CA ALA A 227 -24.56 -4.04 9.88
C ALA A 227 -24.21 -3.29 8.58
N PHE A 228 -22.97 -3.41 8.10
CA PHE A 228 -22.56 -2.88 6.80
C PHE A 228 -23.37 -3.48 5.66
N GLN A 229 -23.48 -4.80 5.59
CA GLN A 229 -24.25 -5.50 4.58
C GLN A 229 -25.70 -5.04 4.54
N ARG A 230 -26.33 -4.86 5.71
CA ARG A 230 -27.71 -4.33 5.83
C ARG A 230 -27.83 -2.93 5.27
N ILE A 231 -26.90 -2.02 5.61
CA ILE A 231 -26.93 -0.61 5.18
C ILE A 231 -26.76 -0.50 3.66
N PHE A 232 -25.93 -1.38 3.08
CA PHE A 232 -25.59 -1.30 1.66
C PHE A 232 -26.28 -2.37 0.79
N ASN A 233 -27.39 -2.94 1.28
CA ASN A 233 -28.25 -3.91 0.57
C ASN A 233 -27.49 -5.15 0.04
N LEU A 234 -26.61 -5.70 0.87
CA LEU A 234 -25.93 -6.96 0.61
C LEU A 234 -26.56 -8.09 1.42
N THR A 235 -26.24 -9.36 1.08
CA THR A 235 -26.63 -10.52 1.89
C THR A 235 -26.04 -10.40 3.30
N GLN A 236 -26.93 -10.44 4.33
CA GLN A 236 -26.57 -10.17 5.72
C GLN A 236 -26.08 -11.43 6.46
N ASP A 237 -25.09 -12.11 5.88
CA ASP A 237 -24.54 -13.36 6.42
C ASP A 237 -23.37 -13.15 7.38
N GLY A 238 -22.79 -11.96 7.40
CA GLY A 238 -21.61 -11.64 8.22
C GLY A 238 -20.31 -12.20 7.62
N ILE A 239 -20.34 -12.63 6.35
CA ILE A 239 -19.21 -13.17 5.61
C ILE A 239 -18.72 -12.11 4.62
N VAL A 240 -17.42 -11.89 4.56
CA VAL A 240 -16.82 -10.98 3.58
C VAL A 240 -16.35 -11.76 2.37
N GLY A 241 -17.29 -12.05 1.47
CA GLY A 241 -16.99 -12.55 0.12
C GLY A 241 -16.53 -11.40 -0.81
N LYS A 242 -16.23 -11.73 -2.07
CA LYS A 242 -15.74 -10.78 -3.07
C LYS A 242 -16.62 -9.53 -3.20
N SER A 243 -17.94 -9.69 -3.25
CA SER A 243 -18.88 -8.57 -3.36
C SER A 243 -18.85 -7.66 -2.14
N THR A 244 -18.89 -8.22 -0.92
CA THR A 244 -18.82 -7.45 0.33
C THR A 244 -17.47 -6.74 0.45
N TRP A 245 -16.36 -7.41 0.11
CA TRP A 245 -15.02 -6.81 0.12
C TRP A 245 -14.95 -5.57 -0.76
N TYR A 246 -15.30 -5.69 -2.02
CA TYR A 246 -15.23 -4.56 -2.95
C TYR A 246 -16.24 -3.45 -2.60
N ARG A 247 -17.40 -3.80 -2.03
CA ARG A 247 -18.32 -2.78 -1.54
C ARG A 247 -17.73 -1.99 -0.37
N ILE A 248 -17.03 -2.65 0.55
CA ILE A 248 -16.31 -1.98 1.65
C ILE A 248 -15.23 -1.05 1.07
N LYS A 249 -14.43 -1.52 0.13
CA LYS A 249 -13.42 -0.70 -0.56
C LYS A 249 -14.04 0.53 -1.23
N SER A 250 -15.10 0.36 -1.99
CA SER A 250 -15.79 1.45 -2.66
C SER A 250 -16.31 2.51 -1.68
N ILE A 251 -16.92 2.09 -0.58
CA ILE A 251 -17.44 3.00 0.45
C ILE A 251 -16.28 3.67 1.21
N TYR A 252 -15.22 2.92 1.54
CA TYR A 252 -14.03 3.46 2.20
C TYR A 252 -13.37 4.56 1.35
N ASN A 253 -13.17 4.31 0.07
CA ASN A 253 -12.65 5.29 -0.88
C ASN A 253 -13.54 6.55 -0.92
N GLY A 254 -14.86 6.35 -0.93
CA GLY A 254 -15.83 7.47 -0.92
C GLY A 254 -15.78 8.30 0.35
N VAL A 255 -15.81 7.67 1.54
CA VAL A 255 -15.81 8.41 2.82
C VAL A 255 -14.49 9.14 3.11
N LYS A 256 -13.40 8.73 2.47
CA LYS A 256 -12.09 9.40 2.51
C LYS A 256 -11.85 10.32 1.30
N SER A 257 -12.77 10.37 0.35
CA SER A 257 -12.62 11.12 -0.91
C SER A 257 -11.32 10.82 -1.65
N LEU A 258 -10.84 9.56 -1.62
CA LEU A 258 -9.51 9.18 -2.17
C LEU A 258 -9.39 9.41 -3.69
N SER A 259 -10.49 9.57 -4.39
CA SER A 259 -10.54 9.87 -5.82
C SER A 259 -10.96 11.32 -6.11
N GLU A 260 -10.61 12.23 -5.20
CA GLU A 260 -10.87 13.68 -5.32
C GLU A 260 -9.60 14.47 -4.99
N VAL A 261 -9.51 15.71 -5.49
CA VAL A 261 -8.37 16.61 -5.19
C VAL A 261 -8.26 16.92 -3.70
N THR A 262 -9.38 16.90 -2.98
CA THR A 262 -9.49 17.16 -1.54
C THR A 262 -9.48 15.89 -0.70
N SER A 263 -8.83 14.83 -1.17
CA SER A 263 -8.69 13.56 -0.46
C SER A 263 -8.18 13.74 0.98
N GLU A 264 -8.74 12.97 1.94
CA GLU A 264 -8.16 12.83 3.28
C GLU A 264 -6.80 12.13 3.24
N GLY A 265 -6.53 11.39 2.17
CA GLY A 265 -5.32 10.62 1.98
C GLY A 265 -5.27 9.31 2.76
N LEU A 266 -4.29 8.50 2.39
CA LEU A 266 -3.89 7.30 3.11
C LEU A 266 -2.50 7.52 3.69
N THR A 267 -2.42 7.56 5.00
CA THR A 267 -1.13 7.61 5.69
C THR A 267 -0.36 6.29 5.48
N ILE A 268 0.94 6.33 5.74
CA ILE A 268 1.79 5.13 5.66
C ILE A 268 1.21 3.99 6.51
N SER A 269 0.71 4.26 7.71
CA SER A 269 0.13 3.26 8.61
C SER A 269 -1.18 2.66 8.08
N GLU A 270 -2.02 3.46 7.42
CA GLU A 270 -3.28 2.98 6.82
C GLU A 270 -3.04 2.17 5.55
N ALA A 271 -2.05 2.57 4.74
CA ALA A 271 -1.68 1.87 3.51
C ALA A 271 -0.93 0.58 3.77
N GLN A 272 -0.49 0.32 4.98
CA GLN A 272 0.26 -0.87 5.34
C GLN A 272 -0.57 -2.15 5.20
N ARG A 273 -0.55 -2.59 4.02
CA ARG A 273 -0.47 -3.99 3.67
C ARG A 273 1.02 -4.29 3.76
N GLN A 274 1.44 -5.09 4.71
CA GLN A 274 2.86 -5.29 5.04
C GLN A 274 3.67 -6.00 3.93
N PHE A 275 3.20 -5.95 2.71
CA PHE A 275 3.90 -6.44 1.54
C PHE A 275 4.94 -5.39 1.09
N PRO A 276 6.23 -5.59 1.37
CA PRO A 276 7.24 -4.55 1.16
C PRO A 276 7.53 -4.29 -0.32
N LYS A 277 7.65 -5.34 -1.10
CA LYS A 277 7.88 -5.42 -2.55
C LYS A 277 7.87 -6.88 -2.97
N VAL A 278 7.89 -7.16 -4.26
CA VAL A 278 8.22 -8.50 -4.77
C VAL A 278 9.63 -8.86 -4.33
N LEU A 279 9.78 -10.00 -3.65
CA LEU A 279 11.06 -10.50 -3.17
C LEU A 279 11.48 -11.71 -3.99
N ARG A 280 12.74 -11.73 -4.40
CA ARG A 280 13.34 -12.79 -5.23
C ARG A 280 14.80 -13.02 -4.86
N LEU A 281 15.39 -14.09 -5.40
CA LEU A 281 16.79 -14.43 -5.18
C LEU A 281 17.71 -13.22 -5.38
N GLY A 282 18.59 -12.97 -4.41
CA GLY A 282 19.50 -11.83 -4.38
C GLY A 282 18.95 -10.58 -3.65
N ASP A 283 17.66 -10.50 -3.36
CA ASP A 283 17.11 -9.40 -2.58
C ASP A 283 17.58 -9.45 -1.12
N THR A 284 17.60 -8.26 -0.48
CA THR A 284 17.98 -8.10 0.93
C THR A 284 17.02 -7.17 1.66
N GLY A 285 17.10 -7.18 2.99
CA GLY A 285 16.43 -6.21 3.85
C GLY A 285 15.25 -6.76 4.62
N ILE A 286 14.47 -5.83 5.22
CA ILE A 286 13.45 -6.15 6.24
C ILE A 286 12.33 -7.07 5.73
N GLY A 287 11.93 -6.97 4.47
CA GLY A 287 10.95 -7.87 3.87
C GLY A 287 11.44 -9.31 3.79
N VAL A 288 12.71 -9.51 3.44
CA VAL A 288 13.35 -10.83 3.40
C VAL A 288 13.44 -11.43 4.81
N GLN A 289 13.87 -10.63 5.79
CA GLN A 289 13.92 -11.04 7.20
C GLN A 289 12.55 -11.52 7.69
N ALA A 290 11.48 -10.79 7.33
CA ALA A 290 10.12 -11.16 7.73
C ALA A 290 9.67 -12.49 7.12
N VAL A 291 9.87 -12.69 5.81
CA VAL A 291 9.52 -13.96 5.14
C VAL A 291 10.31 -15.13 5.77
N ARG A 292 11.60 -14.95 5.98
CA ARG A 292 12.42 -15.97 6.64
C ARG A 292 11.90 -16.31 8.04
N PHE A 293 11.56 -15.28 8.82
CA PHE A 293 11.01 -15.50 10.16
C PHE A 293 9.70 -16.30 10.11
N TYR A 294 8.76 -15.91 9.22
CA TYR A 294 7.48 -16.62 9.12
C TYR A 294 7.66 -18.06 8.65
N LEU A 295 8.48 -18.30 7.64
CA LEU A 295 8.72 -19.67 7.15
C LEU A 295 9.53 -20.51 8.14
N ALA A 296 10.51 -19.93 8.84
CA ALA A 296 11.22 -20.60 9.92
C ALA A 296 10.28 -21.02 11.05
N PHE A 297 9.37 -20.13 11.48
CA PHE A 297 8.35 -20.45 12.47
C PHE A 297 7.42 -21.56 11.98
N LEU A 298 6.92 -21.44 10.75
CA LEU A 298 6.02 -22.43 10.16
C LEU A 298 6.68 -23.79 9.98
N GLY A 299 7.99 -23.85 9.74
CA GLY A 299 8.74 -25.10 9.64
C GLY A 299 8.74 -25.97 10.90
N PHE A 300 8.39 -25.41 12.08
CA PHE A 300 8.14 -26.21 13.29
C PHE A 300 6.81 -26.97 13.26
N PHE A 301 5.87 -26.54 12.43
CA PHE A 301 4.49 -27.07 12.38
C PHE A 301 4.16 -27.75 11.05
N LEU A 302 4.88 -27.42 10.00
CA LEU A 302 4.66 -27.90 8.63
C LEU A 302 5.88 -28.71 8.17
N PRO A 303 5.81 -30.05 8.20
CA PRO A 303 6.96 -30.91 7.86
C PRO A 303 7.40 -30.78 6.40
N GLU A 304 6.57 -30.21 5.53
CA GLU A 304 6.89 -29.95 4.13
C GLU A 304 7.87 -28.78 3.95
N LEU A 305 8.00 -27.92 4.95
CA LEU A 305 8.91 -26.78 4.88
C LEU A 305 10.29 -27.16 5.37
N PRO A 306 11.35 -26.89 4.59
CA PRO A 306 12.71 -27.11 5.06
C PRO A 306 13.04 -26.14 6.20
N PRO A 307 13.88 -26.54 7.16
CA PRO A 307 14.38 -25.62 8.18
C PRO A 307 15.24 -24.55 7.53
N ILE A 308 15.01 -23.28 7.88
CA ILE A 308 15.76 -22.15 7.35
C ILE A 308 16.26 -21.24 8.47
N ARG A 309 17.40 -20.60 8.23
CA ARG A 309 17.98 -19.61 9.15
C ARG A 309 17.39 -18.23 8.92
N ILE A 310 17.28 -17.44 9.99
CA ILE A 310 16.87 -16.04 9.87
C ILE A 310 18.07 -15.22 9.41
N SER A 311 17.94 -14.56 8.26
CA SER A 311 18.90 -13.63 7.70
C SER A 311 18.19 -12.54 6.91
N ASP A 312 18.90 -11.58 6.38
CA ASP A 312 18.37 -10.50 5.54
C ASP A 312 18.59 -10.72 4.04
N VAL A 313 19.13 -11.89 3.65
CA VAL A 313 19.43 -12.24 2.27
C VAL A 313 18.42 -13.26 1.73
N PHE A 314 17.86 -13.01 0.56
CA PHE A 314 17.07 -13.98 -0.19
C PHE A 314 18.03 -14.88 -0.99
N ASP A 315 18.49 -15.94 -0.36
CA ASP A 315 19.39 -16.96 -0.93
C ASP A 315 18.62 -18.19 -1.43
N ASP A 316 19.35 -19.22 -1.88
CA ASP A 316 18.76 -20.46 -2.34
C ASP A 316 17.97 -21.19 -1.24
N GLU A 317 18.43 -21.11 0.02
CA GLU A 317 17.71 -21.70 1.17
C GLU A 317 16.31 -21.12 1.33
N LEU A 318 16.16 -19.79 1.22
CA LEU A 318 14.85 -19.13 1.27
C LEU A 318 14.01 -19.44 0.02
N ARG A 319 14.64 -19.42 -1.17
CA ARG A 319 13.92 -19.76 -2.41
C ARG A 319 13.30 -21.14 -2.33
N ASP A 320 14.06 -22.14 -1.85
CA ASP A 320 13.60 -23.52 -1.75
C ASP A 320 12.45 -23.65 -0.73
N ALA A 321 12.51 -22.93 0.38
CA ALA A 321 11.39 -22.87 1.34
C ALA A 321 10.15 -22.17 0.74
N VAL A 322 10.32 -21.13 -0.07
CA VAL A 322 9.22 -20.46 -0.77
C VAL A 322 8.59 -21.40 -1.80
N LEU A 323 9.39 -22.12 -2.59
CA LEU A 323 8.89 -23.12 -3.55
C LEU A 323 8.07 -24.22 -2.85
N ALA A 324 8.59 -24.75 -1.73
CA ALA A 324 7.86 -25.73 -0.92
C ALA A 324 6.54 -25.19 -0.39
N PHE A 325 6.55 -23.96 0.16
CA PHE A 325 5.34 -23.31 0.64
C PHE A 325 4.32 -23.07 -0.49
N GLN A 326 4.76 -22.56 -1.64
CA GLN A 326 3.90 -22.32 -2.80
C GLN A 326 3.24 -23.62 -3.28
N SER A 327 4.02 -24.72 -3.36
CA SER A 327 3.51 -26.05 -3.74
C SER A 327 2.45 -26.55 -2.75
N THR A 328 2.71 -26.45 -1.44
CA THR A 328 1.82 -26.91 -0.38
C THR A 328 0.48 -26.17 -0.38
N TYR A 329 0.51 -24.87 -0.67
CA TYR A 329 -0.69 -24.01 -0.63
C TYR A 329 -1.30 -23.70 -2.01
N GLY A 330 -0.90 -24.43 -3.05
CA GLY A 330 -1.51 -24.31 -4.39
C GLY A 330 -1.31 -22.94 -5.05
N LEU A 331 -0.19 -22.28 -4.75
CA LEU A 331 0.21 -21.02 -5.38
C LEU A 331 1.05 -21.28 -6.64
N THR A 332 1.29 -20.24 -7.42
CA THR A 332 2.27 -20.31 -8.52
C THR A 332 3.64 -20.65 -7.95
N VAL A 333 4.23 -21.80 -8.38
CA VAL A 333 5.50 -22.32 -7.87
C VAL A 333 6.64 -21.71 -8.69
N ASP A 334 7.06 -20.50 -8.32
CA ASP A 334 8.08 -19.72 -9.04
C ASP A 334 9.27 -19.29 -8.15
N GLY A 335 9.18 -19.57 -6.85
CA GLY A 335 10.20 -19.16 -5.87
C GLY A 335 10.25 -17.65 -5.62
N VAL A 336 9.23 -16.90 -6.07
CA VAL A 336 9.13 -15.46 -5.91
C VAL A 336 8.07 -15.12 -4.86
N VAL A 337 8.38 -14.27 -3.91
CA VAL A 337 7.41 -13.80 -2.93
C VAL A 337 6.73 -12.56 -3.49
N GLY A 338 5.73 -12.77 -4.33
CA GLY A 338 4.76 -11.78 -4.74
C GLY A 338 3.71 -11.54 -3.64
N ARG A 339 2.77 -10.62 -3.87
CA ARG A 339 1.71 -10.28 -2.90
C ARG A 339 0.91 -11.51 -2.44
N ASN A 340 0.53 -12.39 -3.36
CA ASN A 340 -0.25 -13.57 -3.03
C ASN A 340 0.54 -14.54 -2.13
N THR A 341 1.80 -14.79 -2.45
CA THR A 341 2.68 -15.62 -1.64
C THR A 341 2.93 -15.00 -0.27
N TRP A 342 3.19 -13.68 -0.21
CA TRP A 342 3.36 -12.96 1.05
C TRP A 342 2.11 -13.05 1.93
N ASN A 343 0.95 -12.76 1.38
CA ASN A 343 -0.32 -12.81 2.12
C ASN A 343 -0.63 -14.23 2.61
N ALA A 344 -0.37 -15.25 1.77
CA ALA A 344 -0.56 -16.64 2.16
C ALA A 344 0.37 -17.04 3.33
N ILE A 345 1.66 -16.71 3.24
CA ILE A 345 2.64 -16.97 4.31
C ILE A 345 2.17 -16.30 5.62
N ARG A 346 1.80 -15.02 5.55
CA ARG A 346 1.30 -14.27 6.70
C ARG A 346 0.03 -14.88 7.29
N ASN A 347 -0.95 -15.20 6.46
CA ASN A 347 -2.21 -15.79 6.90
C ASN A 347 -2.00 -17.15 7.58
N VAL A 348 -1.14 -18.00 7.02
CA VAL A 348 -0.82 -19.32 7.61
C VAL A 348 -0.08 -19.14 8.93
N TYR A 349 0.89 -18.21 9.00
CA TYR A 349 1.58 -17.86 10.24
C TYR A 349 0.60 -17.41 11.34
N GLU A 350 -0.28 -16.44 11.04
CA GLU A 350 -1.27 -15.93 12.01
C GLU A 350 -2.26 -17.01 12.45
N GLN A 351 -2.73 -17.85 11.52
CA GLN A 351 -3.61 -18.97 11.84
C GLN A 351 -2.94 -19.98 12.76
N THR A 352 -1.68 -20.35 12.45
CA THR A 352 -0.90 -21.28 13.27
C THR A 352 -0.69 -20.70 14.67
N LEU A 353 -0.29 -19.43 14.76
CA LEU A 353 -0.12 -18.72 16.01
C LEU A 353 -1.43 -18.69 16.84
N TYR A 354 -2.57 -18.40 16.21
CA TYR A 354 -3.87 -18.33 16.87
C TYR A 354 -4.34 -19.69 17.41
N GLN A 355 -3.95 -20.78 16.78
CA GLN A 355 -4.30 -22.15 17.22
C GLN A 355 -3.46 -22.63 18.41
N LEU A 356 -2.37 -21.94 18.75
CA LEU A 356 -1.57 -22.28 19.92
C LEU A 356 -2.35 -21.99 21.22
N PRO A 357 -2.10 -22.73 22.30
CA PRO A 357 -2.60 -22.37 23.63
C PRO A 357 -2.22 -20.93 24.02
N PRO A 358 -3.07 -20.22 24.80
CA PRO A 358 -2.87 -18.79 25.10
C PRO A 358 -1.49 -18.43 25.68
N GLU A 359 -0.93 -19.31 26.51
CA GLU A 359 0.41 -19.12 27.09
C GLU A 359 1.51 -19.12 26.00
N TYR A 360 1.39 -20.00 25.00
CA TYR A 360 2.33 -20.04 23.87
C TYR A 360 2.09 -18.90 22.88
N GLN A 361 0.84 -18.46 22.69
CA GLN A 361 0.55 -17.28 21.89
C GLN A 361 1.21 -16.03 22.49
N THR A 362 1.11 -15.85 23.80
CA THR A 362 1.72 -14.73 24.52
C THR A 362 3.24 -14.76 24.36
N PHE A 363 3.86 -15.92 24.54
CA PHE A 363 5.29 -16.10 24.38
C PHE A 363 5.74 -15.84 22.94
N ALA A 364 5.05 -16.39 21.95
CA ALA A 364 5.38 -16.19 20.53
C ALA A 364 5.27 -14.71 20.12
N ARG A 365 4.26 -13.97 20.64
CA ARG A 365 4.11 -12.53 20.39
C ARG A 365 5.19 -11.68 21.06
N GLN A 366 5.78 -12.15 22.18
CA GLN A 366 6.96 -11.51 22.78
C GLN A 366 8.21 -11.70 21.91
N ILE A 367 8.32 -12.84 21.22
CA ILE A 367 9.41 -13.07 20.25
C ILE A 367 9.30 -12.09 19.08
N TYR A 368 8.10 -11.92 18.55
CA TYR A 368 7.79 -10.93 17.51
C TYR A 368 6.26 -10.76 17.37
N PRO A 369 5.73 -9.53 17.25
CA PRO A 369 4.28 -9.31 17.16
C PRO A 369 3.64 -9.78 15.84
N GLY A 370 4.41 -10.39 14.93
CA GLY A 370 3.91 -10.91 13.66
C GLY A 370 3.64 -9.85 12.59
N ARG A 371 4.00 -8.59 12.85
CA ARG A 371 3.82 -7.47 11.90
C ARG A 371 4.93 -6.45 12.05
N PHE A 372 5.19 -5.70 11.01
CA PHE A 372 6.04 -4.51 11.15
C PHE A 372 5.36 -3.49 12.05
N LEU A 373 6.13 -2.89 12.95
CA LEU A 373 5.69 -1.70 13.67
C LEU A 373 6.28 -0.47 12.97
N VAL A 374 5.45 0.53 12.76
CA VAL A 374 5.78 1.74 12.02
C VAL A 374 5.05 2.95 12.56
N GLU A 375 5.45 4.13 12.11
CA GLU A 375 4.80 5.39 12.47
C GLU A 375 3.29 5.33 12.19
N GLY A 376 2.50 5.68 13.22
CA GLY A 376 1.04 5.61 13.23
C GLY A 376 0.47 4.38 13.95
N ASP A 377 1.27 3.34 14.22
CA ASP A 377 0.83 2.20 15.02
C ASP A 377 0.61 2.58 16.48
N THR A 378 -0.32 1.86 17.12
CA THR A 378 -0.64 2.03 18.55
C THR A 378 -0.81 0.67 19.23
N GLY A 379 -0.68 0.64 20.56
CA GLY A 379 -0.97 -0.54 21.36
C GLY A 379 0.17 -0.99 22.27
N ALA A 380 -0.06 -2.15 22.92
CA ALA A 380 0.84 -2.70 23.94
C ALA A 380 2.23 -3.04 23.38
N GLU A 381 2.29 -3.53 22.12
CA GLU A 381 3.56 -3.82 21.45
C GLU A 381 4.40 -2.55 21.23
N VAL A 382 3.74 -1.42 20.93
CA VAL A 382 4.42 -0.13 20.78
C VAL A 382 4.93 0.35 22.15
N THR A 383 4.12 0.23 23.21
CA THR A 383 4.56 0.57 24.58
C THR A 383 5.77 -0.27 25.00
N LEU A 384 5.75 -1.58 24.71
CA LEU A 384 6.87 -2.48 24.99
C LEU A 384 8.12 -2.05 24.21
N LEU A 385 7.98 -1.80 22.91
CA LEU A 385 9.06 -1.31 22.05
C LEU A 385 9.71 -0.04 22.62
N GLN A 386 8.89 0.98 22.92
CA GLN A 386 9.34 2.27 23.46
C GLN A 386 10.06 2.10 24.80
N THR A 387 9.53 1.24 25.68
CA THR A 387 10.15 0.92 26.96
C THR A 387 11.53 0.32 26.77
N GLN A 388 11.70 -0.62 25.84
CA GLN A 388 13.00 -1.25 25.59
C GLN A 388 13.95 -0.30 24.85
N LEU A 389 13.47 0.54 23.93
CA LEU A 389 14.28 1.59 23.30
C LEU A 389 14.84 2.57 24.36
N ASN A 390 14.03 2.96 25.34
CA ASN A 390 14.48 3.82 26.42
C ASN A 390 15.56 3.17 27.30
N ARG A 391 15.46 1.86 27.56
CA ARG A 391 16.52 1.10 28.26
C ARG A 391 17.83 1.05 27.46
N LEU A 392 17.73 0.94 26.13
CA LEU A 392 18.90 1.04 25.25
C LEU A 392 19.48 2.45 25.28
N ALA A 393 18.65 3.49 25.24
CA ALA A 393 19.07 4.89 25.28
C ALA A 393 19.79 5.25 26.61
N GLN A 394 19.45 4.59 27.72
CA GLN A 394 20.20 4.75 28.98
C GLN A 394 21.64 4.23 28.91
N ARG A 395 21.92 3.30 28.02
CA ARG A 395 23.26 2.69 27.83
C ARG A 395 24.00 3.29 26.63
N ASP A 396 23.28 3.94 25.73
CA ASP A 396 23.82 4.55 24.53
C ASP A 396 23.24 5.96 24.35
N SER A 397 24.02 6.96 24.73
CA SER A 397 23.61 8.37 24.66
C SER A 397 23.34 8.91 23.24
N ALA A 398 23.72 8.17 22.20
CA ALA A 398 23.40 8.53 20.83
C ALA A 398 21.97 8.12 20.42
N LEU A 399 21.29 7.28 21.21
CA LEU A 399 19.90 6.94 20.99
C LEU A 399 18.99 7.93 21.73
N PRO A 400 18.03 8.58 21.02
CA PRO A 400 17.08 9.45 21.66
C PRO A 400 16.10 8.65 22.52
N SER A 401 15.78 9.16 23.71
CA SER A 401 14.69 8.64 24.53
C SER A 401 13.33 9.05 23.93
N VAL A 402 12.34 8.21 24.10
CA VAL A 402 10.97 8.42 23.60
C VAL A 402 9.94 8.28 24.74
N THR A 403 8.79 8.91 24.61
CA THR A 403 7.69 8.69 25.55
C THR A 403 7.11 7.30 25.32
N ALA A 404 6.98 6.49 26.37
CA ALA A 404 6.36 5.16 26.30
C ALA A 404 4.82 5.28 26.44
N ASP A 405 4.19 5.93 25.47
CA ASP A 405 2.75 6.23 25.44
C ASP A 405 1.93 5.24 24.61
N GLY A 406 2.60 4.24 23.99
CA GLY A 406 1.96 3.27 23.11
C GLY A 406 1.57 3.84 21.75
N ILE A 407 2.10 5.01 21.36
CA ILE A 407 1.88 5.62 20.05
C ILE A 407 3.22 5.65 19.30
N PHE A 408 3.32 4.93 18.20
CA PHE A 408 4.51 4.97 17.35
C PHE A 408 4.50 6.28 16.53
N GLY A 409 4.88 7.37 17.19
CA GLY A 409 4.95 8.68 16.56
C GLY A 409 6.30 8.94 15.88
N ALA A 410 6.46 10.16 15.34
CA ALA A 410 7.69 10.60 14.65
C ALA A 410 8.95 10.48 15.54
N ALA A 411 8.83 10.70 16.86
CA ALA A 411 9.94 10.54 17.80
C ALA A 411 10.39 9.08 17.91
N THR A 412 9.43 8.14 17.99
CA THR A 412 9.71 6.70 18.00
C THR A 412 10.34 6.26 16.68
N ALA A 413 9.82 6.74 15.56
CA ALA A 413 10.39 6.46 14.23
C ALA A 413 11.83 6.99 14.09
N ALA A 414 12.11 8.18 14.63
CA ALA A 414 13.47 8.76 14.62
C ALA A 414 14.45 7.92 15.48
N ALA A 415 14.03 7.48 16.67
CA ALA A 415 14.83 6.61 17.53
C ALA A 415 15.15 5.28 16.84
N VAL A 416 14.15 4.69 16.18
CA VAL A 416 14.32 3.46 15.39
C VAL A 416 15.30 3.66 14.24
N ARG A 417 15.20 4.75 13.46
CA ARG A 417 16.15 5.06 12.37
C ARG A 417 17.57 5.24 12.90
N THR A 418 17.73 5.91 14.04
CA THR A 418 19.04 6.06 14.68
C THR A 418 19.63 4.70 15.04
N LEU A 419 18.85 3.82 15.67
CA LEU A 419 19.30 2.48 16.02
C LEU A 419 19.64 1.64 14.78
N GLN A 420 18.80 1.69 13.74
CA GLN A 420 19.05 1.02 12.46
C GLN A 420 20.39 1.44 11.85
N SER A 421 20.64 2.75 11.77
CA SER A 421 21.90 3.30 11.25
C SER A 421 23.13 2.80 12.05
N ARG A 422 23.03 2.72 13.36
CA ARG A 422 24.11 2.22 14.24
C ARG A 422 24.38 0.73 14.06
N LEU A 423 23.34 -0.05 13.75
CA LEU A 423 23.43 -1.48 13.46
C LEU A 423 23.81 -1.78 12.00
N GLY A 424 24.05 -0.75 11.17
CA GLY A 424 24.33 -0.90 9.75
C GLY A 424 23.13 -1.31 8.90
N TYR A 425 21.90 -1.15 9.42
CA TYR A 425 20.67 -1.39 8.66
C TYR A 425 20.21 -0.13 7.94
N SER A 426 19.44 -0.29 6.87
CA SER A 426 18.77 0.83 6.21
C SER A 426 17.83 1.53 7.19
N PRO A 427 17.92 2.87 7.38
CA PRO A 427 17.15 3.61 8.37
C PRO A 427 15.70 3.85 7.91
N THR A 428 14.92 2.80 7.79
CA THR A 428 13.53 2.83 7.34
C THR A 428 12.56 3.42 8.37
N GLY A 429 12.91 3.34 9.66
CA GLY A 429 12.01 3.68 10.76
C GLY A 429 10.98 2.59 11.07
N ALA A 430 11.02 1.46 10.38
CA ALA A 430 10.13 0.32 10.62
C ALA A 430 10.83 -0.76 11.46
N VAL A 431 10.09 -1.38 12.36
CA VAL A 431 10.60 -2.47 13.24
C VAL A 431 10.07 -3.81 12.72
N GLY A 432 10.96 -4.58 12.12
CA GLY A 432 10.70 -5.96 11.72
C GLY A 432 11.25 -6.97 12.72
N PRO A 433 11.17 -8.28 12.42
CA PRO A 433 11.48 -9.34 13.38
C PRO A 433 12.91 -9.29 13.94
N VAL A 434 13.90 -9.00 13.12
CA VAL A 434 15.30 -8.94 13.56
C VAL A 434 15.56 -7.75 14.49
N LEU A 435 15.09 -6.57 14.10
CA LEU A 435 15.25 -5.37 14.93
C LEU A 435 14.42 -5.47 16.22
N TRP A 436 13.21 -6.02 16.14
CA TRP A 436 12.40 -6.31 17.32
C TRP A 436 13.14 -7.23 18.29
N SER A 437 13.63 -8.37 17.79
CA SER A 437 14.38 -9.32 18.62
C SER A 437 15.59 -8.66 19.27
N TYR A 438 16.36 -7.86 18.52
CA TYR A 438 17.47 -7.10 19.05
C TYR A 438 17.03 -6.13 20.17
N ILE A 439 16.02 -5.32 19.93
CA ILE A 439 15.54 -4.33 20.90
C ILE A 439 15.05 -5.00 22.19
N ILE A 440 14.26 -6.08 22.07
CA ILE A 440 13.71 -6.78 23.22
C ILE A 440 14.82 -7.47 24.02
N THR A 441 15.72 -8.20 23.34
CA THR A 441 16.81 -8.94 23.98
C THR A 441 17.79 -7.99 24.67
N GLN A 442 18.27 -6.96 23.96
CA GLN A 442 19.24 -6.02 24.51
C GLN A 442 18.61 -5.11 25.58
N GLY A 443 17.35 -4.69 25.40
CA GLY A 443 16.63 -3.88 26.37
C GLY A 443 16.35 -4.64 27.68
N GLN A 444 16.14 -5.93 27.65
CA GLN A 444 15.97 -6.78 28.84
C GLN A 444 17.30 -7.09 29.54
N GLY A 445 18.43 -6.83 28.93
CA GLY A 445 19.76 -7.06 29.52
C GLY A 445 20.26 -8.50 29.40
N TYR A 446 19.61 -9.32 28.57
CA TYR A 446 20.13 -10.63 28.20
C TYR A 446 21.16 -10.44 27.09
N GLY A 447 22.42 -10.79 27.37
CA GLY A 447 23.46 -10.79 26.35
C GLY A 447 23.07 -11.72 25.20
N VAL A 448 23.39 -11.30 23.97
CA VAL A 448 23.26 -12.17 22.79
C VAL A 448 24.23 -13.32 22.95
N PHE A 449 23.74 -14.54 22.81
CA PHE A 449 24.56 -15.71 22.60
C PHE A 449 25.14 -15.72 21.18
#